data_20b29b087820d05771ad62c91538f17d
#
_entry.id   20b29b087820d05771ad62c91538f17d
#
_cell.length_a   1.000
_cell.length_b   1.000
_cell.length_c   1.000
_cell.angle_alpha   90.00
_cell.angle_beta   90.00
_cell.angle_gamma   90.00
#
_symmetry.space_group_name_H-M   'P 1'
#
loop_
_entity.id
_entity.type
_entity.pdbx_description
1 polymer ?
#
loop_
_entity_poly.entity_id
_entity_poly.type
_entity_poly.pdbx_seq_one_letter_code
_entity_poly.pdbx_strand_id
1 'polypeptide(L)'
;MAYRRSWQRDFDRSIREHPDWPVVVSQGDSWFSNPHEKSVIDFLDEPVHGRAAAHGQGEAPSQRDWSLLRLERTQDEMLSVMTGGERAFLNELLHRYEIDVLLFSAGGNDLLGPDLGALVQPFRAGMSAAEAMVEKRLARRLRQIEDCYRELVDMVLDDGADLKVLVNSYDLPVPSGAEVRLLGGRSVGP
;
A
#
# COMPACT_ATOMS: atom_id res chain seq x y z
N MET A 1 -0.35 1.77 -18.40
CA MET A 1 -0.80 3.18 -18.57
C MET A 1 -2.29 3.34 -18.88
N ALA A 2 -2.97 2.52 -19.68
CA ALA A 2 -4.41 2.69 -19.99
C ALA A 2 -5.34 2.49 -18.78
N TYR A 3 -5.00 1.58 -17.88
CA TYR A 3 -5.77 1.22 -16.69
C TYR A 3 -5.82 2.37 -15.65
N ARG A 4 -4.68 3.05 -15.42
CA ARG A 4 -4.61 4.24 -14.54
C ARG A 4 -5.50 5.39 -15.01
N ARG A 5 -5.67 5.59 -16.32
CA ARG A 5 -6.51 6.67 -16.88
C ARG A 5 -8.01 6.47 -16.67
N SER A 6 -8.49 5.22 -16.55
CA SER A 6 -9.89 4.96 -16.24
C SER A 6 -10.21 5.27 -14.78
N TRP A 7 -9.38 4.82 -13.86
CA TRP A 7 -9.55 5.10 -12.43
C TRP A 7 -9.49 6.59 -12.09
N GLN A 8 -8.55 7.30 -12.71
CA GLN A 8 -8.44 8.74 -12.52
C GLN A 8 -9.70 9.48 -13.02
N ARG A 9 -10.29 9.06 -14.14
CA ARG A 9 -11.55 9.64 -14.62
C ARG A 9 -12.73 9.39 -13.68
N ASP A 10 -12.81 8.24 -13.09
CA ASP A 10 -13.87 7.89 -12.14
C ASP A 10 -13.66 8.65 -10.81
N PHE A 11 -12.43 8.83 -10.39
CA PHE A 11 -12.04 9.66 -9.27
C PHE A 11 -12.38 11.15 -9.52
N ASP A 12 -11.98 11.70 -10.66
CA ASP A 12 -12.34 13.07 -11.07
C ASP A 12 -13.86 13.29 -11.09
N ARG A 13 -14.62 12.28 -11.48
CA ARG A 13 -16.09 12.32 -11.46
C ARG A 13 -16.60 12.33 -10.02
N SER A 14 -16.10 11.45 -9.17
CA SER A 14 -16.50 11.36 -7.76
C SER A 14 -16.30 12.69 -7.04
N ILE A 15 -15.15 13.33 -7.20
CA ILE A 15 -14.86 14.65 -6.59
C ILE A 15 -15.85 15.72 -7.09
N ARG A 16 -16.17 15.72 -8.39
CA ARG A 16 -17.13 16.69 -8.93
C ARG A 16 -18.57 16.47 -8.48
N GLU A 17 -18.98 15.23 -8.35
CA GLU A 17 -20.34 14.85 -7.94
C GLU A 17 -20.54 15.00 -6.43
N HIS A 18 -19.45 14.87 -5.67
CA HIS A 18 -19.47 14.89 -4.20
C HIS A 18 -18.33 15.78 -3.65
N PRO A 19 -18.43 17.10 -3.83
CA PRO A 19 -17.35 18.03 -3.45
C PRO A 19 -17.09 18.11 -1.94
N ASP A 20 -18.05 17.66 -1.11
CA ASP A 20 -17.93 17.64 0.35
C ASP A 20 -17.34 16.32 0.91
N TRP A 21 -17.06 15.36 0.02
CA TRP A 21 -16.50 14.08 0.46
C TRP A 21 -14.99 14.19 0.66
N PRO A 22 -14.43 13.55 1.71
CA PRO A 22 -12.99 13.45 1.85
C PRO A 22 -12.35 12.80 0.63
N VAL A 23 -11.25 13.38 0.20
CA VAL A 23 -10.44 12.91 -0.92
C VAL A 23 -9.32 12.00 -0.39
N VAL A 24 -9.37 10.73 -0.76
CA VAL A 24 -8.46 9.70 -0.27
C VAL A 24 -7.63 9.15 -1.43
N VAL A 25 -6.32 9.07 -1.24
CA VAL A 25 -5.42 8.38 -2.17
C VAL A 25 -4.78 7.21 -1.43
N SER A 26 -4.77 6.04 -2.05
CA SER A 26 -4.03 4.88 -1.53
C SER A 26 -2.87 4.53 -2.46
N GLN A 27 -1.69 4.33 -1.89
CA GLN A 27 -0.50 3.84 -2.56
C GLN A 27 0.15 2.77 -1.69
N GLY A 28 0.49 1.63 -2.27
CA GLY A 28 1.10 0.59 -1.47
C GLY A 28 1.26 -0.74 -2.19
N ASP A 29 1.62 -1.72 -1.39
CA ASP A 29 1.97 -3.07 -1.80
C ASP A 29 0.81 -4.09 -1.63
N SER A 30 1.15 -5.35 -1.40
CA SER A 30 0.18 -6.44 -1.24
C SER A 30 -0.74 -6.32 -0.02
N TRP A 31 -0.43 -5.47 0.96
CA TRP A 31 -1.35 -5.18 2.06
C TRP A 31 -2.56 -4.38 1.60
N PHE A 32 -2.37 -3.56 0.57
CA PHE A 32 -3.43 -2.76 -0.03
C PHE A 32 -3.97 -3.37 -1.33
N SER A 33 -3.22 -4.26 -1.97
CA SER A 33 -3.59 -4.94 -3.22
C SER A 33 -3.28 -6.43 -3.14
N ASN A 34 -4.06 -7.17 -2.34
CA ASN A 34 -3.90 -8.62 -2.22
C ASN A 34 -4.66 -9.32 -3.37
N PRO A 35 -4.00 -10.14 -4.20
CA PRO A 35 -4.66 -10.85 -5.31
C PRO A 35 -5.49 -12.06 -4.87
N HIS A 36 -5.41 -12.49 -3.62
CA HIS A 36 -6.03 -13.72 -3.12
C HIS A 36 -7.14 -13.47 -2.11
N GLU A 37 -7.09 -12.34 -1.41
CA GLU A 37 -8.03 -12.00 -0.35
C GLU A 37 -8.35 -10.50 -0.40
N LYS A 38 -9.43 -10.09 0.22
CA LYS A 38 -9.76 -8.67 0.36
C LYS A 38 -8.69 -7.97 1.18
N SER A 39 -8.14 -6.93 0.61
CA SER A 39 -7.20 -6.04 1.28
C SER A 39 -7.93 -5.02 2.17
N VAL A 40 -7.18 -4.30 3.00
CA VAL A 40 -7.73 -3.19 3.80
C VAL A 40 -8.43 -2.17 2.89
N ILE A 41 -7.85 -1.88 1.72
CA ILE A 41 -8.44 -0.91 0.78
C ILE A 41 -9.71 -1.44 0.14
N ASP A 42 -9.83 -2.75 -0.11
CA ASP A 42 -11.05 -3.33 -0.63
C ASP A 42 -12.22 -3.18 0.34
N PHE A 43 -11.97 -3.29 1.65
CA PHE A 43 -12.99 -3.01 2.67
C PHE A 43 -13.38 -1.53 2.72
N LEU A 44 -12.44 -0.62 2.51
CA LEU A 44 -12.74 0.81 2.39
C LEU A 44 -13.47 1.13 1.09
N ASP A 45 -13.18 0.40 0.01
CA ASP A 45 -13.78 0.60 -1.31
C ASP A 45 -15.19 -0.02 -1.41
N GLU A 46 -15.52 -0.94 -0.52
CA GLU A 46 -16.87 -1.53 -0.46
C GLU A 46 -17.87 -0.53 0.11
N PRO A 47 -19.07 -0.49 -0.49
CA PRO A 47 -20.18 0.23 0.10
C PRO A 47 -20.42 -0.30 1.52
N VAL A 48 -20.48 0.58 2.50
CA VAL A 48 -20.87 0.21 3.87
C VAL A 48 -22.30 -0.31 3.84
N HIS A 49 -22.49 -1.62 3.81
CA HIS A 49 -23.82 -2.24 3.94
C HIS A 49 -24.40 -1.80 5.29
N GLY A 50 -25.46 -1.01 5.21
CA GLY A 50 -25.93 -0.13 6.24
C GLY A 50 -26.11 -0.76 7.62
N ARG A 51 -25.76 -0.01 8.63
CA ARG A 51 -26.34 -0.08 9.96
C ARG A 51 -27.88 0.12 10.00
N ALA A 52 -28.53 0.29 8.84
CA ALA A 52 -29.96 0.55 8.70
C ALA A 52 -30.85 -0.70 8.74
N ALA A 53 -30.30 -1.91 8.74
CA ALA A 53 -31.10 -3.14 8.82
C ALA A 53 -31.81 -3.36 10.18
N ALA A 54 -31.54 -2.52 11.20
CA ALA A 54 -32.20 -2.65 12.51
C ALA A 54 -33.63 -2.07 12.57
N HIS A 55 -34.10 -1.34 11.56
CA HIS A 55 -35.39 -0.65 11.61
C HIS A 55 -36.32 -0.84 10.38
N GLY A 56 -36.15 -1.93 9.61
CA GLY A 56 -37.20 -2.40 8.70
C GLY A 56 -37.62 -1.45 7.55
N GLN A 57 -36.81 -0.45 7.22
CA GLN A 57 -37.02 0.39 6.04
C GLN A 57 -35.98 0.02 4.98
N GLY A 58 -36.43 -0.13 3.73
CA GLY A 58 -35.70 -0.68 2.61
C GLY A 58 -34.27 -0.23 2.49
N GLU A 59 -33.41 -1.15 2.06
CA GLU A 59 -31.98 -0.93 1.86
C GLU A 59 -31.74 0.33 1.03
N ALA A 60 -31.31 1.41 1.70
CA ALA A 60 -30.70 2.52 0.99
C ALA A 60 -29.40 1.99 0.37
N PRO A 61 -29.08 2.30 -0.88
CA PRO A 61 -27.81 1.94 -1.47
C PRO A 61 -26.72 2.50 -0.55
N SER A 62 -25.84 1.61 -0.09
CA SER A 62 -24.71 1.97 0.76
C SER A 62 -23.84 2.95 0.01
N GLN A 63 -23.91 4.18 0.40
CA GLN A 63 -23.18 5.28 -0.22
C GLN A 63 -21.81 5.35 0.43
N ARG A 64 -20.75 5.35 -0.37
CA ARG A 64 -19.42 5.75 0.08
C ARG A 64 -19.49 7.22 0.43
N ASP A 65 -18.84 7.60 1.50
CA ASP A 65 -18.76 8.99 1.93
C ASP A 65 -17.36 9.57 1.68
N TRP A 66 -16.62 9.05 0.68
CA TRP A 66 -15.29 9.53 0.26
C TRP A 66 -15.01 9.25 -1.22
N SER A 67 -14.14 10.06 -1.80
CA SER A 67 -13.58 9.86 -3.14
C SER A 67 -12.22 9.16 -3.02
N LEU A 68 -12.11 7.93 -3.50
CA LEU A 68 -10.91 7.10 -3.36
C LEU A 68 -10.21 6.88 -4.70
N LEU A 69 -8.92 7.25 -4.77
CA LEU A 69 -8.01 6.88 -5.86
C LEU A 69 -7.06 5.78 -5.40
N ARG A 70 -7.11 4.66 -6.08
CA ARG A 70 -6.30 3.47 -5.81
C ARG A 70 -5.08 3.43 -6.73
N LEU A 71 -3.87 3.43 -6.16
CA LEU A 71 -2.60 3.39 -6.89
C LEU A 71 -1.77 2.15 -6.55
N GLU A 72 -2.15 1.44 -5.50
CA GLU A 72 -1.43 0.29 -4.97
C GLU A 72 -1.28 -0.83 -5.98
N ARG A 73 -0.18 -1.57 -5.85
CA ARG A 73 0.10 -2.78 -6.62
C ARG A 73 0.76 -3.83 -5.76
N THR A 74 0.37 -5.07 -5.97
CA THR A 74 1.09 -6.22 -5.40
C THR A 74 2.58 -6.14 -5.76
N GLN A 75 3.44 -6.32 -4.76
CA GLN A 75 4.91 -6.29 -4.88
C GLN A 75 5.54 -4.89 -5.09
N ASP A 76 4.79 -3.80 -4.94
CA ASP A 76 5.43 -2.49 -4.90
C ASP A 76 6.47 -2.43 -3.77
N GLU A 77 7.66 -1.93 -4.10
CA GLU A 77 8.76 -1.68 -3.17
C GLU A 77 8.83 -0.18 -2.89
N MET A 78 9.13 0.20 -1.65
CA MET A 78 9.28 1.60 -1.24
C MET A 78 10.27 2.35 -2.12
N LEU A 79 11.43 1.71 -2.38
CA LEU A 79 12.47 2.29 -3.21
C LEU A 79 11.99 2.51 -4.66
N SER A 80 11.13 1.63 -5.18
CA SER A 80 10.54 1.78 -6.51
C SER A 80 9.51 2.89 -6.56
N VAL A 81 8.61 2.95 -5.58
CA VAL A 81 7.54 3.94 -5.48
C VAL A 81 8.13 5.34 -5.33
N MET A 82 9.18 5.49 -4.52
CA MET A 82 9.82 6.80 -4.24
C MET A 82 10.90 7.17 -5.26
N THR A 83 10.96 6.48 -6.40
CA THR A 83 11.88 6.82 -7.49
C THR A 83 11.15 6.98 -8.82
N GLY A 84 11.70 7.78 -9.70
CA GLY A 84 11.25 7.90 -11.09
C GLY A 84 9.80 8.34 -11.27
N GLY A 85 9.08 7.64 -12.15
CA GLY A 85 7.76 8.03 -12.62
C GLY A 85 6.64 7.89 -11.59
N GLU A 86 6.76 6.99 -10.62
CA GLU A 86 5.73 6.80 -9.59
C GLU A 86 5.76 7.93 -8.57
N ARG A 87 6.95 8.31 -8.11
CA ARG A 87 7.14 9.48 -7.26
C ARG A 87 6.64 10.76 -7.94
N ALA A 88 7.03 10.96 -9.21
CA ALA A 88 6.57 12.13 -9.96
C ALA A 88 5.05 12.17 -10.10
N PHE A 89 4.41 11.01 -10.32
CA PHE A 89 2.96 10.93 -10.41
C PHE A 89 2.27 11.19 -9.06
N LEU A 90 2.79 10.66 -7.96
CA LEU A 90 2.26 10.94 -6.62
C LEU A 90 2.37 12.43 -6.30
N ASN A 91 3.51 13.04 -6.61
CA ASN A 91 3.72 14.47 -6.45
C ASN A 91 2.75 15.31 -7.32
N GLU A 92 2.50 14.89 -8.58
CA GLU A 92 1.49 15.52 -9.43
C GLU A 92 0.09 15.46 -8.81
N LEU A 93 -0.28 14.33 -8.21
CA LEU A 93 -1.58 14.17 -7.55
C LEU A 93 -1.73 15.09 -6.34
N LEU A 94 -0.69 15.20 -5.50
CA LEU A 94 -0.68 16.09 -4.35
C LEU A 94 -0.91 17.55 -4.76
N HIS A 95 -0.27 18.02 -5.84
CA HIS A 95 -0.46 19.37 -6.32
C HIS A 95 -1.77 19.61 -7.09
N ARG A 96 -2.39 18.56 -7.60
CA ARG A 96 -3.59 18.66 -8.45
C ARG A 96 -4.89 18.59 -7.66
N TYR A 97 -4.89 17.86 -6.56
CA TYR A 97 -6.09 17.62 -5.76
C TYR A 97 -5.86 18.04 -4.31
N GLU A 98 -6.89 18.58 -3.69
CA GLU A 98 -6.93 18.79 -2.24
C GLU A 98 -7.17 17.42 -1.59
N ILE A 99 -6.08 16.71 -1.25
CA ILE A 99 -6.14 15.37 -0.69
C ILE A 99 -6.21 15.47 0.84
N ASP A 100 -7.23 14.87 1.45
CA ASP A 100 -7.40 14.84 2.91
C ASP A 100 -6.60 13.72 3.56
N VAL A 101 -6.49 12.56 2.88
CA VAL A 101 -5.84 11.38 3.44
C VAL A 101 -5.01 10.66 2.37
N LEU A 102 -3.74 10.45 2.67
CA LEU A 102 -2.86 9.53 1.95
C LEU A 102 -2.68 8.26 2.78
N LEU A 103 -3.20 7.14 2.28
CA LEU A 103 -2.94 5.81 2.82
C LEU A 103 -1.70 5.27 2.14
N PHE A 104 -0.69 4.89 2.91
CA PHE A 104 0.59 4.46 2.36
C PHE A 104 1.08 3.16 3.01
N SER A 105 1.44 2.17 2.18
CA SER A 105 1.96 0.87 2.62
C SER A 105 3.13 0.45 1.73
N ALA A 106 4.34 0.51 2.25
CA ALA A 106 5.51 0.02 1.52
C ALA A 106 6.70 -0.25 2.47
N GLY A 107 7.73 -0.94 1.98
CA GLY A 107 8.94 -1.24 2.74
C GLY A 107 9.10 -2.73 3.07
N GLY A 108 8.00 -3.49 3.21
CA GLY A 108 8.05 -4.93 3.45
C GLY A 108 8.68 -5.68 2.29
N ASN A 109 8.29 -5.39 1.06
CA ASN A 109 8.83 -6.01 -0.14
C ASN A 109 10.30 -5.67 -0.38
N ASP A 110 10.76 -4.50 0.07
CA ASP A 110 12.18 -4.10 0.03
C ASP A 110 13.07 -4.99 0.90
N LEU A 111 12.49 -5.64 1.92
CA LEU A 111 13.18 -6.56 2.84
C LEU A 111 12.95 -8.02 2.49
N LEU A 112 11.71 -8.40 2.13
CA LEU A 112 11.27 -9.77 1.95
C LEU A 112 11.03 -10.13 0.47
N GLY A 113 11.18 -9.19 -0.43
CA GLY A 113 10.99 -9.36 -1.87
C GLY A 113 12.15 -10.05 -2.58
N PRO A 114 12.28 -9.83 -3.90
CA PRO A 114 13.32 -10.47 -4.72
C PRO A 114 14.74 -10.26 -4.22
N ASP A 115 14.99 -9.14 -3.53
CA ASP A 115 16.30 -8.74 -3.01
C ASP A 115 16.66 -9.39 -1.66
N LEU A 116 15.78 -10.20 -1.05
CA LEU A 116 16.08 -10.91 0.21
C LEU A 116 17.41 -11.67 0.14
N GLY A 117 17.69 -12.32 -1.00
CA GLY A 117 18.94 -13.03 -1.23
C GLY A 117 20.20 -12.17 -1.08
N ALA A 118 20.08 -10.84 -1.29
CA ALA A 118 21.17 -9.92 -1.07
C ALA A 118 21.38 -9.55 0.41
N LEU A 119 20.37 -9.75 1.26
CA LEU A 119 20.41 -9.44 2.70
C LEU A 119 20.88 -10.62 3.55
N VAL A 120 20.89 -11.83 3.01
CA VAL A 120 21.28 -13.04 3.72
C VAL A 120 22.60 -13.61 3.18
N GLN A 121 23.24 -14.45 3.95
CA GLN A 121 24.37 -15.26 3.52
C GLN A 121 23.94 -16.73 3.32
N PRO A 122 24.72 -17.53 2.60
CA PRO A 122 24.41 -18.94 2.41
C PRO A 122 24.20 -19.68 3.74
N PHE A 123 23.10 -20.38 3.84
CA PHE A 123 22.74 -21.16 5.04
C PHE A 123 23.78 -22.25 5.31
N ARG A 124 24.11 -22.46 6.59
CA ARG A 124 24.95 -23.56 7.08
C ARG A 124 24.21 -24.28 8.20
N ALA A 125 24.37 -25.59 8.27
CA ALA A 125 23.74 -26.38 9.34
C ALA A 125 24.12 -25.82 10.73
N GLY A 126 23.13 -25.61 11.57
CA GLY A 126 23.31 -25.05 12.91
C GLY A 126 23.30 -23.52 12.97
N MET A 127 23.24 -22.81 11.83
CA MET A 127 23.13 -21.37 11.79
C MET A 127 21.74 -20.91 12.21
N SER A 128 21.66 -19.93 13.09
CA SER A 128 20.42 -19.24 13.44
C SER A 128 19.97 -18.27 12.33
N ALA A 129 18.68 -17.87 12.35
CA ALA A 129 18.17 -16.84 11.42
C ALA A 129 18.94 -15.50 11.57
N ALA A 130 19.30 -15.11 12.77
CA ALA A 130 20.08 -13.89 13.02
C ALA A 130 21.49 -13.96 12.39
N GLU A 131 22.15 -15.09 12.49
CA GLU A 131 23.47 -15.30 11.86
C GLU A 131 23.37 -15.37 10.33
N ALA A 132 22.23 -15.78 9.79
CA ALA A 132 22.00 -15.76 8.35
C ALA A 132 21.88 -14.34 7.79
N MET A 133 21.47 -13.37 8.58
CA MET A 133 21.35 -11.97 8.15
C MET A 133 22.72 -11.29 8.04
N VAL A 134 22.93 -10.56 6.93
CA VAL A 134 24.13 -9.73 6.76
C VAL A 134 23.81 -8.33 7.30
N GLU A 135 24.08 -8.12 8.58
CA GLU A 135 23.70 -6.92 9.35
C GLU A 135 23.98 -5.60 8.62
N LYS A 136 25.19 -5.45 8.04
CA LYS A 136 25.55 -4.22 7.31
C LYS A 136 24.66 -3.97 6.08
N ARG A 137 24.21 -5.03 5.40
CA ARG A 137 23.35 -4.91 4.24
C ARG A 137 21.93 -4.59 4.67
N LEU A 138 21.43 -5.26 5.71
CA LEU A 138 20.13 -4.96 6.32
C LEU A 138 20.09 -3.51 6.81
N ALA A 139 21.06 -3.07 7.59
CA ALA A 139 21.13 -1.69 8.08
C ALA A 139 21.17 -0.64 6.96
N ARG A 140 21.83 -0.96 5.84
CA ARG A 140 21.80 -0.09 4.65
C ARG A 140 20.40 -0.03 4.04
N ARG A 141 19.75 -1.17 3.87
CA ARG A 141 18.41 -1.25 3.27
C ARG A 141 17.38 -0.52 4.14
N LEU A 142 17.44 -0.69 5.45
CA LEU A 142 16.57 0.02 6.40
C LEU A 142 16.76 1.54 6.32
N ARG A 143 18.00 2.02 6.22
CA ARG A 143 18.23 3.46 6.00
C ARG A 143 17.66 3.96 4.68
N GLN A 144 17.79 3.21 3.60
CA GLN A 144 17.19 3.58 2.31
C GLN A 144 15.66 3.70 2.41
N ILE A 145 15.01 2.77 3.10
CA ILE A 145 13.55 2.81 3.35
C ILE A 145 13.22 4.04 4.21
N GLU A 146 13.98 4.29 5.28
CA GLU A 146 13.80 5.46 6.14
C GLU A 146 13.94 6.77 5.36
N ASP A 147 14.96 6.90 4.51
CA ASP A 147 15.17 8.07 3.66
C ASP A 147 13.98 8.28 2.71
N CYS A 148 13.42 7.21 2.12
CA CYS A 148 12.23 7.29 1.31
C CYS A 148 10.98 7.77 2.08
N TYR A 149 10.80 7.30 3.33
CA TYR A 149 9.71 7.80 4.18
C TYR A 149 9.89 9.28 4.55
N ARG A 150 11.12 9.71 4.82
CA ARG A 150 11.42 11.14 5.05
C ARG A 150 11.08 11.96 3.82
N GLU A 151 11.50 11.52 2.63
CA GLU A 151 11.19 12.18 1.36
C GLU A 151 9.68 12.24 1.08
N LEU A 152 8.92 11.18 1.43
CA LEU A 152 7.45 11.20 1.34
C LEU A 152 6.85 12.27 2.26
N VAL A 153 7.31 12.34 3.51
CA VAL A 153 6.84 13.34 4.48
C VAL A 153 7.18 14.75 4.00
N ASP A 154 8.41 14.98 3.53
CA ASP A 154 8.84 16.28 3.00
C ASP A 154 7.98 16.69 1.81
N MET A 155 7.70 15.77 0.87
CA MET A 155 6.84 16.02 -0.29
C MET A 155 5.41 16.42 0.11
N VAL A 156 4.87 15.81 1.17
CA VAL A 156 3.53 16.14 1.69
C VAL A 156 3.54 17.50 2.40
N LEU A 157 4.60 17.80 3.16
CA LEU A 157 4.72 19.08 3.88
C LEU A 157 4.95 20.26 2.92
N ASP A 158 5.68 20.04 1.83
CA ASP A 158 5.96 21.07 0.81
C ASP A 158 4.68 21.51 0.07
N ASP A 159 3.70 20.62 -0.04
CA ASP A 159 2.40 20.95 -0.63
C ASP A 159 1.55 21.86 0.27
N GLY A 160 1.90 22.02 1.55
CA GLY A 160 1.24 22.90 2.52
C GLY A 160 -0.19 22.49 2.88
N ALA A 161 -0.62 21.31 2.48
CA ALA A 161 -1.94 20.79 2.73
C ALA A 161 -2.11 20.26 4.17
N ASP A 162 -3.33 20.35 4.73
CA ASP A 162 -3.71 19.66 5.98
C ASP A 162 -3.96 18.16 5.71
N LEU A 163 -3.02 17.53 5.01
CA LEU A 163 -3.07 16.15 4.57
C LEU A 163 -2.62 15.20 5.68
N LYS A 164 -3.45 14.19 5.96
CA LYS A 164 -3.11 13.12 6.90
C LYS A 164 -2.47 11.96 6.17
N VAL A 165 -1.24 11.61 6.55
CA VAL A 165 -0.56 10.41 6.06
C VAL A 165 -0.77 9.28 7.07
N LEU A 166 -1.42 8.20 6.64
CA LEU A 166 -1.62 7.00 7.43
C LEU A 166 -0.77 5.87 6.84
N VAL A 167 0.10 5.34 7.67
CA VAL A 167 1.02 4.24 7.30
C VAL A 167 0.66 3.02 8.13
N ASN A 168 0.55 1.83 7.49
CA ASN A 168 0.46 0.60 8.25
C ASN A 168 1.86 0.17 8.73
N SER A 169 1.94 -0.33 9.95
CA SER A 169 3.13 -1.03 10.42
C SER A 169 3.07 -2.49 9.98
N TYR A 170 4.23 -3.05 9.64
CA TYR A 170 4.36 -4.49 9.45
C TYR A 170 4.55 -5.15 10.83
N ASP A 171 3.62 -6.02 11.21
CA ASP A 171 3.83 -6.90 12.36
C ASP A 171 4.83 -8.00 11.99
N LEU A 172 5.42 -8.63 13.00
CA LEU A 172 6.30 -9.78 12.79
C LEU A 172 5.47 -10.93 12.19
N PRO A 173 5.72 -11.33 10.94
CA PRO A 173 5.02 -12.46 10.38
C PRO A 173 5.38 -13.70 11.19
N VAL A 174 4.39 -14.35 11.78
CA VAL A 174 4.59 -15.66 12.43
C VAL A 174 4.70 -16.70 11.32
N PRO A 175 5.87 -17.34 11.12
CA PRO A 175 5.99 -18.37 10.10
C PRO A 175 5.02 -19.51 10.44
N SER A 176 4.00 -19.68 9.61
CA SER A 176 3.00 -20.73 9.81
C SER A 176 3.54 -22.13 9.51
N GLY A 177 4.65 -22.22 8.77
CA GLY A 177 5.15 -23.47 8.20
C GLY A 177 4.21 -24.07 7.14
N ALA A 178 3.16 -23.35 6.77
CA ALA A 178 2.22 -23.83 5.77
C ALA A 178 2.76 -23.56 4.36
N GLU A 179 2.57 -24.56 3.49
CA GLU A 179 2.85 -24.42 2.06
C GLU A 179 1.86 -23.44 1.44
N VAL A 180 2.34 -22.41 0.76
CA VAL A 180 1.51 -21.49 0.00
C VAL A 180 1.43 -21.96 -1.45
N ARG A 181 0.22 -22.29 -1.91
CA ARG A 181 -0.04 -22.61 -3.31
C ARG A 181 -0.36 -21.35 -4.10
N LEU A 182 0.53 -21.00 -5.00
CA LEU A 182 0.29 -19.91 -5.94
C LEU A 182 -0.62 -20.33 -7.09
N LEU A 183 -1.33 -19.36 -7.67
CA LEU A 183 -2.08 -19.57 -8.92
C LEU A 183 -1.11 -20.07 -10.00
N GLY A 184 -1.42 -21.25 -10.57
CA GLY A 184 -0.53 -21.95 -11.54
C GLY A 184 0.18 -23.17 -10.97
N GLY A 185 -0.16 -23.62 -9.75
CA GLY A 185 0.26 -24.91 -9.19
C GLY A 185 1.70 -24.97 -8.68
N ARG A 186 2.37 -23.82 -8.54
CA ARG A 186 3.66 -23.76 -7.86
C ARG A 186 3.47 -23.56 -6.37
N SER A 187 4.07 -24.42 -5.55
CA SER A 187 4.18 -24.22 -4.11
C SER A 187 5.38 -23.35 -3.79
N VAL A 188 5.21 -22.47 -2.78
CA VAL A 188 6.30 -21.71 -2.16
C VAL A 188 6.20 -21.99 -0.66
N GLY A 189 7.24 -22.53 -0.10
CA GLY A 189 7.29 -22.89 1.31
C GLY A 189 8.17 -24.09 1.56
N PRO A 190 8.45 -24.37 2.84
CA PRO A 190 9.35 -25.47 3.22
C PRO A 190 8.89 -26.81 2.71
#